data_b3df787765cda70b8e279048fed6c4cd
#
_entry.id   b3df787765cda70b8e279048fed6c4cd
#
_cell.length_a   1.000
_cell.length_b   1.000
_cell.length_c   1.000
_cell.angle_alpha   90.00
_cell.angle_beta   90.00
_cell.angle_gamma   90.00
#
_symmetry.space_group_name_H-M   'P 1'
#
loop_
_entity.id
_entity.type
_entity.pdbx_description
1 polymer ?
#
loop_
_entity_poly.entity_id
_entity_poly.type
_entity_poly.pdbx_seq_one_letter_code
_entity_poly.pdbx_strand_id
1 'polypeptide(L)'
;MSLDVDQAIDRRRLRRRVTFWRVFAVVAVLVALAGLVAGAGGANYIEKSTAHVARVTIGGLIRNDKQRVEMLEEIAKSGAKAVLVIIDSPGGTVTGSEQLYNALRKLSEKKPVIAVVEGSAASGAYIAAIGTERIFAPRSAIVGSIGVIFQYPNFHQLLQKIGVDVESIKSSPLKASPNGLEPTSPEAKAAVASLVADSYAWFKDLVKERRAMDAATLAKVSDGRVFTAAQGLPLKLIDEIGDEKAARAWLAKNKNVPADLTTRDWKGKSVGSEFRWLSALAPLFDYAGFSNLAAALSNDSLLRAAASTQLDGLLALWHPQLRN
;
A
#
# COMPACT_ATOMS: atom_id res chain seq x y z
N MET A 1 -72.56 -19.12 32.16
CA MET A 1 -71.34 -19.99 32.21
C MET A 1 -70.52 -20.01 30.90
N SER A 2 -70.95 -19.43 29.81
CA SER A 2 -70.15 -19.40 28.54
C SER A 2 -69.12 -18.24 28.43
N LEU A 3 -69.40 -17.10 29.02
CA LEU A 3 -68.55 -15.90 28.94
C LEU A 3 -67.17 -16.00 29.61
N ASP A 4 -67.05 -16.75 30.69
CA ASP A 4 -65.79 -16.92 31.41
C ASP A 4 -64.83 -17.88 30.71
N VAL A 5 -65.35 -18.85 29.94
CA VAL A 5 -64.56 -19.80 29.18
C VAL A 5 -63.99 -19.12 27.93
N ASP A 6 -64.75 -18.25 27.24
CA ASP A 6 -64.30 -17.48 26.11
C ASP A 6 -63.23 -16.48 26.48
N GLN A 7 -63.38 -15.81 27.59
CA GLN A 7 -62.35 -14.87 28.14
C GLN A 7 -61.05 -15.61 28.53
N ALA A 8 -61.14 -16.84 29.01
CA ALA A 8 -59.95 -17.66 29.38
C ALA A 8 -59.22 -18.12 28.10
N ILE A 9 -59.93 -18.46 27.03
CA ILE A 9 -59.36 -18.84 25.72
C ILE A 9 -58.68 -17.62 25.07
N ASP A 10 -59.32 -16.45 25.05
CA ASP A 10 -58.76 -15.21 24.49
C ASP A 10 -57.50 -14.75 25.23
N ARG A 11 -57.48 -14.83 26.58
CA ARG A 11 -56.26 -14.56 27.37
C ARG A 11 -55.12 -15.51 27.05
N ARG A 12 -55.39 -16.78 26.79
CA ARG A 12 -54.35 -17.78 26.39
C ARG A 12 -53.86 -17.49 24.97
N ARG A 13 -54.73 -17.10 24.05
CA ARG A 13 -54.29 -16.72 22.68
C ARG A 13 -53.45 -15.44 22.66
N LEU A 14 -53.87 -14.44 23.43
CA LEU A 14 -53.10 -13.19 23.59
C LEU A 14 -51.71 -13.44 24.21
N ARG A 15 -51.65 -14.22 25.28
CA ARG A 15 -50.36 -14.60 25.91
C ARG A 15 -49.47 -15.36 24.94
N ARG A 16 -49.98 -16.31 24.13
CA ARG A 16 -49.19 -17.00 23.12
C ARG A 16 -48.68 -16.06 22.03
N ARG A 17 -49.51 -15.13 21.56
CA ARG A 17 -49.09 -14.09 20.60
C ARG A 17 -47.99 -13.18 21.17
N VAL A 18 -48.16 -12.70 22.39
CA VAL A 18 -47.17 -11.86 23.06
C VAL A 18 -45.84 -12.64 23.29
N THR A 19 -45.91 -13.90 23.70
CA THR A 19 -44.72 -14.75 23.85
C THR A 19 -44.03 -14.97 22.49
N PHE A 20 -44.81 -15.27 21.46
CA PHE A 20 -44.28 -15.42 20.08
C PHE A 20 -43.54 -14.16 19.62
N TRP A 21 -44.16 -12.98 19.76
CA TRP A 21 -43.54 -11.72 19.36
C TRP A 21 -42.31 -11.36 20.22
N ARG A 22 -42.29 -11.71 21.50
CA ARG A 22 -41.10 -11.54 22.36
C ARG A 22 -39.95 -12.43 21.90
N VAL A 23 -40.21 -13.70 21.64
CA VAL A 23 -39.18 -14.62 21.13
C VAL A 23 -38.70 -14.18 19.75
N PHE A 24 -39.63 -13.76 18.87
CA PHE A 24 -39.27 -13.25 17.56
C PHE A 24 -38.39 -12.00 17.66
N ALA A 25 -38.72 -11.03 18.53
CA ALA A 25 -37.91 -9.83 18.74
C ALA A 25 -36.53 -10.17 19.25
N VAL A 26 -36.40 -11.10 20.23
CA VAL A 26 -35.09 -11.54 20.73
C VAL A 26 -34.26 -12.19 19.63
N VAL A 27 -34.86 -13.08 18.83
CA VAL A 27 -34.19 -13.73 17.72
C VAL A 27 -33.77 -12.70 16.65
N ALA A 28 -34.63 -11.74 16.33
CA ALA A 28 -34.30 -10.66 15.37
C ALA A 28 -33.15 -9.78 15.87
N VAL A 29 -33.11 -9.46 17.16
CA VAL A 29 -31.99 -8.71 17.78
C VAL A 29 -30.70 -9.54 17.74
N LEU A 30 -30.75 -10.84 18.05
CA LEU A 30 -29.58 -11.72 17.98
C LEU A 30 -29.05 -11.86 16.55
N VAL A 31 -29.95 -11.99 15.55
CA VAL A 31 -29.57 -12.03 14.14
C VAL A 31 -28.98 -10.68 13.69
N ALA A 32 -29.56 -9.56 14.12
CA ALA A 32 -29.03 -8.22 13.84
C ALA A 32 -27.65 -8.03 14.48
N LEU A 33 -27.44 -8.44 15.73
CA LEU A 33 -26.14 -8.40 16.41
C LEU A 33 -25.13 -9.32 15.75
N ALA A 34 -25.52 -10.54 15.38
CA ALA A 34 -24.65 -11.46 14.62
C ALA A 34 -24.26 -10.88 13.24
N GLY A 35 -25.21 -10.24 12.54
CA GLY A 35 -24.98 -9.52 11.30
C GLY A 35 -24.04 -8.31 11.47
N LEU A 36 -24.19 -7.55 12.56
CA LEU A 36 -23.31 -6.44 12.91
C LEU A 36 -21.89 -6.93 13.21
N VAL A 37 -21.74 -8.00 13.99
CA VAL A 37 -20.43 -8.60 14.32
C VAL A 37 -19.77 -9.16 13.05
N ALA A 38 -20.52 -9.86 12.19
CA ALA A 38 -20.01 -10.38 10.92
C ALA A 38 -19.66 -9.24 9.95
N GLY A 39 -20.47 -8.20 9.86
CA GLY A 39 -20.24 -7.02 9.02
C GLY A 39 -19.14 -6.11 9.56
N ALA A 40 -18.94 -6.05 10.87
CA ALA A 40 -17.88 -5.26 11.53
C ALA A 40 -16.48 -5.91 11.47
N GLY A 41 -16.30 -6.97 10.67
CA GLY A 41 -15.00 -7.60 10.46
C GLY A 41 -14.65 -8.74 11.41
N GLY A 42 -15.61 -9.23 12.21
CA GLY A 42 -15.39 -10.36 13.12
C GLY A 42 -14.93 -11.63 12.40
N ALA A 43 -15.49 -11.91 11.22
CA ALA A 43 -15.05 -13.01 10.38
C ALA A 43 -13.59 -12.85 9.91
N ASN A 44 -13.21 -11.62 9.50
CA ASN A 44 -11.85 -11.28 9.10
C ASN A 44 -10.85 -11.36 10.28
N TYR A 45 -11.30 -11.06 11.51
CA TYR A 45 -10.44 -11.15 12.69
C TYR A 45 -10.09 -12.59 13.03
N ILE A 46 -11.08 -13.48 13.05
CA ILE A 46 -10.87 -14.94 13.29
C ILE A 46 -9.99 -15.51 12.20
N GLU A 47 -10.24 -15.14 10.96
CA GLU A 47 -9.46 -15.58 9.81
C GLU A 47 -7.99 -15.14 9.90
N LYS A 48 -7.72 -13.91 10.30
CA LYS A 48 -6.36 -13.36 10.47
C LYS A 48 -5.62 -13.93 11.70
N SER A 49 -6.32 -14.49 12.68
CA SER A 49 -5.73 -15.10 13.87
C SER A 49 -5.24 -16.52 13.65
N THR A 50 -5.76 -17.25 12.65
CA THR A 50 -5.33 -18.61 12.32
C THR A 50 -3.99 -18.61 11.56
N ALA A 51 -3.28 -19.75 11.58
CA ALA A 51 -2.01 -19.89 10.87
C ALA A 51 -2.19 -19.74 9.35
N HIS A 52 -1.44 -18.85 8.72
CA HIS A 52 -1.47 -18.58 7.27
C HIS A 52 -0.16 -17.95 6.81
N VAL A 53 0.02 -17.81 5.50
CA VAL A 53 1.04 -16.96 4.89
C VAL A 53 0.36 -15.64 4.48
N ALA A 54 0.81 -14.52 5.03
CA ALA A 54 0.28 -13.22 4.65
C ALA A 54 0.86 -12.78 3.30
N ARG A 55 0.02 -12.30 2.38
CA ARG A 55 0.45 -11.72 1.10
C ARG A 55 0.09 -10.25 1.08
N VAL A 56 1.10 -9.41 0.86
CA VAL A 56 0.99 -7.95 0.78
C VAL A 56 1.46 -7.51 -0.60
N THR A 57 0.63 -6.78 -1.33
CA THR A 57 0.99 -6.28 -2.67
C THR A 57 1.42 -4.82 -2.59
N ILE A 58 2.56 -4.51 -3.21
CA ILE A 58 3.11 -3.17 -3.38
C ILE A 58 3.16 -2.89 -4.88
N GLY A 59 2.17 -2.14 -5.37
CA GLY A 59 2.04 -1.77 -6.77
C GLY A 59 2.00 -0.27 -6.96
N GLY A 60 2.29 0.19 -8.19
CA GLY A 60 2.24 1.60 -8.57
C GLY A 60 3.25 2.46 -7.81
N LEU A 61 2.95 3.77 -7.66
CA LEU A 61 3.84 4.72 -6.98
C LEU A 61 3.83 4.54 -5.46
N ILE A 62 5.02 4.39 -4.89
CA ILE A 62 5.21 4.33 -3.44
C ILE A 62 5.20 5.74 -2.86
N ARG A 63 4.28 6.00 -1.95
CA ARG A 63 4.12 7.25 -1.20
C ARG A 63 4.00 6.95 0.29
N ASN A 64 4.04 7.99 1.11
CA ASN A 64 3.70 7.86 2.52
C ASN A 64 2.29 7.29 2.69
N ASP A 65 2.19 6.16 3.37
CA ASP A 65 0.95 5.41 3.53
C ASP A 65 0.87 4.82 4.96
N LYS A 66 0.24 5.59 5.85
CA LYS A 66 0.06 5.18 7.25
C LYS A 66 -0.76 3.89 7.36
N GLN A 67 -1.75 3.72 6.51
CA GLN A 67 -2.61 2.52 6.55
C GLN A 67 -1.83 1.26 6.19
N ARG A 68 -0.88 1.38 5.26
CA ARG A 68 0.03 0.28 4.92
C ARG A 68 0.95 -0.06 6.08
N VAL A 69 1.50 0.94 6.77
CA VAL A 69 2.32 0.72 7.97
C VAL A 69 1.51 0.03 9.08
N GLU A 70 0.31 0.53 9.38
CA GLU A 70 -0.60 -0.07 10.35
C GLU A 70 -0.95 -1.52 9.99
N MET A 71 -1.21 -1.80 8.72
CA MET A 71 -1.46 -3.15 8.22
C MET A 71 -0.25 -4.08 8.47
N LEU A 72 0.97 -3.62 8.20
CA LEU A 72 2.19 -4.40 8.48
C LEU A 72 2.37 -4.67 9.98
N GLU A 73 2.01 -3.71 10.83
CA GLU A 73 2.00 -3.88 12.29
C GLU A 73 0.90 -4.87 12.75
N GLU A 74 -0.28 -4.86 12.12
CA GLU A 74 -1.32 -5.86 12.35
C GLU A 74 -0.84 -7.26 11.96
N ILE A 75 -0.18 -7.40 10.81
CA ILE A 75 0.41 -8.68 10.37
C ILE A 75 1.43 -9.20 11.40
N ALA A 76 2.25 -8.32 11.95
CA ALA A 76 3.23 -8.69 12.97
C ALA A 76 2.59 -9.34 14.21
N LYS A 77 1.35 -8.94 14.55
CA LYS A 77 0.57 -9.44 15.70
C LYS A 77 -0.37 -10.60 15.35
N SER A 78 -0.55 -10.91 14.06
CA SER A 78 -1.49 -11.91 13.56
C SER A 78 -0.97 -13.34 13.67
N GLY A 79 -1.79 -14.33 13.26
CA GLY A 79 -1.41 -15.74 13.12
C GLY A 79 -0.50 -16.05 11.92
N ALA A 80 -0.14 -15.04 11.11
CA ALA A 80 0.74 -15.25 9.95
C ALA A 80 2.09 -15.88 10.36
N LYS A 81 2.49 -16.93 9.68
CA LYS A 81 3.76 -17.64 9.90
C LYS A 81 4.91 -17.09 9.05
N ALA A 82 4.57 -16.46 7.94
CA ALA A 82 5.50 -15.74 7.05
C ALA A 82 4.74 -14.68 6.27
N VAL A 83 5.48 -13.77 5.63
CA VAL A 83 4.92 -12.71 4.81
C VAL A 83 5.57 -12.73 3.43
N LEU A 84 4.75 -12.75 2.39
CA LEU A 84 5.16 -12.54 1.01
C LEU A 84 4.81 -11.11 0.62
N VAL A 85 5.82 -10.36 0.22
CA VAL A 85 5.67 -8.99 -0.29
C VAL A 85 5.80 -9.04 -1.79
N ILE A 86 4.67 -8.96 -2.47
CA ILE A 86 4.58 -8.98 -3.94
C ILE A 86 4.83 -7.56 -4.43
N ILE A 87 5.85 -7.38 -5.27
CA ILE A 87 6.28 -6.05 -5.71
C ILE A 87 6.19 -5.94 -7.24
N ASP A 88 5.40 -4.97 -7.67
CA ASP A 88 5.39 -4.50 -9.07
C ASP A 88 5.25 -2.97 -9.09
N SER A 89 6.40 -2.30 -8.95
CA SER A 89 6.45 -0.85 -8.73
C SER A 89 7.69 -0.22 -9.35
N PRO A 90 7.56 0.94 -10.02
CA PRO A 90 8.68 1.73 -10.51
C PRO A 90 9.40 2.53 -9.39
N GLY A 91 8.93 2.46 -8.15
CA GLY A 91 9.40 3.27 -7.04
C GLY A 91 8.41 4.34 -6.61
N GLY A 92 8.92 5.45 -6.08
CA GLY A 92 8.08 6.53 -5.59
C GLY A 92 8.86 7.63 -4.88
N THR A 93 8.27 8.24 -3.85
CA THR A 93 8.95 9.26 -3.05
C THR A 93 10.02 8.61 -2.16
N VAL A 94 11.10 9.34 -1.90
CA VAL A 94 12.18 8.86 -1.01
C VAL A 94 11.60 8.56 0.38
N THR A 95 10.85 9.51 0.94
CA THR A 95 10.28 9.36 2.29
C THR A 95 9.26 8.23 2.38
N GLY A 96 8.42 8.02 1.35
CA GLY A 96 7.48 6.90 1.30
C GLY A 96 8.18 5.55 1.21
N SER A 97 9.28 5.47 0.47
CA SER A 97 10.09 4.27 0.33
C SER A 97 10.85 3.95 1.62
N GLU A 98 11.39 4.98 2.30
CA GLU A 98 12.02 4.85 3.61
C GLU A 98 11.02 4.37 4.67
N GLN A 99 9.83 4.96 4.73
CA GLN A 99 8.77 4.55 5.65
C GLN A 99 8.41 3.07 5.46
N LEU A 100 8.24 2.65 4.20
CA LEU A 100 7.92 1.26 3.87
C LEU A 100 9.06 0.31 4.21
N TYR A 101 10.30 0.68 3.88
CA TYR A 101 11.49 -0.09 4.27
C TYR A 101 11.56 -0.32 5.78
N ASN A 102 11.41 0.74 6.56
CA ASN A 102 11.47 0.67 8.02
C ASN A 102 10.35 -0.22 8.58
N ALA A 103 9.14 -0.15 8.02
CA ALA A 103 8.03 -1.01 8.42
C ALA A 103 8.29 -2.49 8.10
N LEU A 104 8.84 -2.78 6.91
CA LEU A 104 9.23 -4.15 6.52
C LEU A 104 10.37 -4.68 7.38
N ARG A 105 11.35 -3.84 7.75
CA ARG A 105 12.41 -4.23 8.68
C ARG A 105 11.86 -4.63 10.05
N LYS A 106 11.01 -3.81 10.66
CA LYS A 106 10.34 -4.13 11.93
C LYS A 106 9.52 -5.43 11.86
N LEU A 107 8.86 -5.67 10.73
CA LEU A 107 8.12 -6.91 10.50
C LEU A 107 9.07 -8.11 10.38
N SER A 108 10.20 -7.94 9.69
CA SER A 108 11.21 -8.99 9.51
C SER A 108 11.91 -9.44 10.81
N GLU A 109 11.89 -8.59 11.86
CA GLU A 109 12.36 -8.97 13.20
C GLU A 109 11.44 -9.98 13.91
N LYS A 110 10.17 -10.02 13.48
CA LYS A 110 9.14 -10.85 14.12
C LYS A 110 8.75 -12.08 13.31
N LYS A 111 8.84 -11.98 11.99
CA LYS A 111 8.38 -13.03 11.07
C LYS A 111 9.28 -13.05 9.82
N PRO A 112 9.46 -14.22 9.16
CA PRO A 112 10.10 -14.28 7.85
C PRO A 112 9.33 -13.42 6.84
N VAL A 113 10.01 -12.46 6.20
CA VAL A 113 9.45 -11.57 5.16
C VAL A 113 10.26 -11.74 3.88
N ILE A 114 9.60 -12.17 2.80
CA ILE A 114 10.22 -12.45 1.51
C ILE A 114 9.63 -11.54 0.45
N ALA A 115 10.47 -10.88 -0.33
CA ALA A 115 10.02 -10.14 -1.50
C ALA A 115 9.93 -11.07 -2.71
N VAL A 116 8.85 -10.94 -3.46
CA VAL A 116 8.64 -11.55 -4.77
C VAL A 116 8.36 -10.44 -5.76
N VAL A 117 9.27 -10.21 -6.69
CA VAL A 117 9.09 -9.22 -7.75
C VAL A 117 8.27 -9.86 -8.86
N GLU A 118 7.17 -9.25 -9.29
CA GLU A 118 6.40 -9.74 -10.44
C GLU A 118 6.89 -9.12 -11.76
N GLY A 119 6.79 -7.80 -11.90
CA GLY A 119 7.24 -7.07 -13.07
C GLY A 119 8.47 -6.22 -12.79
N SER A 120 8.38 -5.37 -11.77
CA SER A 120 9.45 -4.43 -11.43
C SER A 120 9.58 -4.18 -9.93
N ALA A 121 10.82 -4.04 -9.48
CA ALA A 121 11.17 -3.47 -8.18
C ALA A 121 12.33 -2.49 -8.41
N ALA A 122 12.01 -1.31 -8.93
CA ALA A 122 12.99 -0.31 -9.30
C ALA A 122 13.01 0.86 -8.30
N SER A 123 14.18 1.46 -8.08
CA SER A 123 14.37 2.66 -7.30
C SER A 123 13.75 2.56 -5.88
N GLY A 124 12.76 3.36 -5.51
CA GLY A 124 12.09 3.25 -4.20
C GLY A 124 11.45 1.90 -3.92
N ALA A 125 11.04 1.15 -4.95
CA ALA A 125 10.55 -0.22 -4.78
C ALA A 125 11.68 -1.20 -4.47
N TYR A 126 12.89 -0.93 -4.97
CA TYR A 126 14.08 -1.69 -4.60
C TYR A 126 14.48 -1.40 -3.15
N ILE A 127 14.32 -0.16 -2.66
CA ILE A 127 14.46 0.16 -1.22
C ILE A 127 13.52 -0.73 -0.38
N ALA A 128 12.27 -0.85 -0.78
CA ALA A 128 11.31 -1.73 -0.09
C ALA A 128 11.75 -3.21 -0.16
N ALA A 129 12.18 -3.69 -1.32
CA ALA A 129 12.60 -5.08 -1.52
C ALA A 129 13.77 -5.47 -0.62
N ILE A 130 14.80 -4.63 -0.50
CA ILE A 130 15.95 -4.88 0.39
C ILE A 130 15.59 -4.77 1.89
N GLY A 131 14.42 -4.26 2.23
CA GLY A 131 13.85 -4.32 3.58
C GLY A 131 13.46 -5.74 4.01
N THR A 132 13.33 -6.67 3.08
CA THR A 132 12.97 -8.07 3.33
C THR A 132 14.21 -8.95 3.55
N GLU A 133 13.99 -10.22 3.90
CA GLU A 133 15.09 -11.17 4.14
C GLU A 133 15.68 -11.71 2.84
N ARG A 134 14.86 -11.93 1.82
CA ARG A 134 15.24 -12.52 0.54
C ARG A 134 14.38 -11.99 -0.59
N ILE A 135 14.97 -11.88 -1.78
CA ILE A 135 14.31 -11.31 -2.97
C ILE A 135 14.29 -12.38 -4.07
N PHE A 136 13.09 -12.78 -4.48
CA PHE A 136 12.83 -13.62 -5.64
C PHE A 136 12.33 -12.76 -6.79
N ALA A 137 12.75 -13.06 -8.00
CA ALA A 137 12.28 -12.37 -9.19
C ALA A 137 12.29 -13.30 -10.41
N PRO A 138 11.28 -13.23 -11.31
CA PRO A 138 11.35 -13.86 -12.61
C PRO A 138 12.55 -13.33 -13.41
N ARG A 139 13.11 -14.15 -14.29
CA ARG A 139 14.33 -13.86 -15.05
C ARG A 139 14.33 -12.48 -15.74
N SER A 140 13.18 -12.06 -16.25
CA SER A 140 12.98 -10.80 -17.00
C SER A 140 12.53 -9.62 -16.16
N ALA A 141 12.20 -9.82 -14.89
CA ALA A 141 11.78 -8.73 -14.01
C ALA A 141 12.87 -7.65 -13.92
N ILE A 142 12.45 -6.41 -13.73
CA ILE A 142 13.34 -5.25 -13.67
C ILE A 142 13.64 -4.91 -12.22
N VAL A 143 14.95 -4.76 -11.89
CA VAL A 143 15.41 -4.40 -10.54
C VAL A 143 16.50 -3.32 -10.61
N GLY A 144 16.82 -2.71 -9.48
CA GLY A 144 17.88 -1.70 -9.39
C GLY A 144 17.36 -0.29 -9.55
N SER A 145 17.85 0.49 -10.53
CA SER A 145 17.61 1.95 -10.60
C SER A 145 17.99 2.63 -9.27
N ILE A 146 19.18 2.31 -8.75
CA ILE A 146 19.69 2.87 -7.50
C ILE A 146 20.15 4.28 -7.78
N GLY A 147 19.29 5.24 -7.47
CA GLY A 147 19.48 6.65 -7.72
C GLY A 147 18.31 7.49 -7.22
N VAL A 148 18.53 8.80 -7.12
CA VAL A 148 17.53 9.80 -6.71
C VAL A 148 17.53 10.92 -7.73
N ILE A 149 16.35 11.40 -8.10
CA ILE A 149 16.17 12.54 -8.98
C ILE A 149 15.30 13.60 -8.31
N PHE A 150 15.54 14.85 -8.67
CA PHE A 150 14.62 15.96 -8.47
C PHE A 150 14.33 16.56 -9.84
N GLN A 151 13.10 16.48 -10.29
CA GLN A 151 12.69 16.91 -11.63
C GLN A 151 11.53 17.88 -11.55
N TYR A 152 11.67 18.99 -12.26
CA TYR A 152 10.62 20.00 -12.40
C TYR A 152 10.66 20.56 -13.83
N PRO A 153 9.49 20.86 -14.43
CA PRO A 153 9.46 21.58 -15.71
C PRO A 153 9.85 23.05 -15.50
N ASN A 154 10.57 23.65 -16.45
CA ASN A 154 10.87 25.07 -16.45
C ASN A 154 10.23 25.75 -17.65
N PHE A 155 9.24 26.59 -17.38
CA PHE A 155 8.44 27.31 -18.38
C PHE A 155 8.86 28.77 -18.54
N HIS A 156 9.87 29.26 -17.83
CA HIS A 156 10.27 30.68 -17.84
C HIS A 156 10.42 31.25 -19.24
N GLN A 157 11.18 30.59 -20.11
CA GLN A 157 11.38 31.06 -21.49
C GLN A 157 10.11 31.06 -22.34
N LEU A 158 9.20 30.10 -22.09
CA LEU A 158 7.91 30.04 -22.77
C LEU A 158 7.03 31.23 -22.36
N LEU A 159 6.96 31.50 -21.04
CA LEU A 159 6.18 32.60 -20.48
C LEU A 159 6.66 33.96 -21.02
N GLN A 160 7.97 34.18 -21.10
CA GLN A 160 8.53 35.36 -21.71
C GLN A 160 8.15 35.55 -23.19
N LYS A 161 8.15 34.45 -23.97
CA LYS A 161 7.76 34.50 -25.40
C LYS A 161 6.29 34.91 -25.62
N ILE A 162 5.42 34.61 -24.69
CA ILE A 162 4.00 34.98 -24.75
C ILE A 162 3.68 36.28 -23.99
N GLY A 163 4.70 37.00 -23.50
CA GLY A 163 4.54 38.29 -22.80
C GLY A 163 4.01 38.17 -21.38
N VAL A 164 4.25 37.05 -20.70
CA VAL A 164 3.88 36.83 -19.29
C VAL A 164 5.11 36.88 -18.42
N ASP A 165 5.17 37.86 -17.52
CA ASP A 165 6.17 37.99 -16.47
C ASP A 165 5.60 37.50 -15.13
N VAL A 166 6.39 36.69 -14.44
CA VAL A 166 6.03 36.18 -13.11
C VAL A 166 6.90 36.88 -12.07
N GLU A 167 6.27 37.70 -11.25
CA GLU A 167 6.95 38.39 -10.15
C GLU A 167 6.73 37.64 -8.84
N SER A 168 7.82 37.45 -8.07
CA SER A 168 7.78 36.78 -6.78
C SER A 168 8.48 37.63 -5.72
N ILE A 169 7.75 37.99 -4.67
CA ILE A 169 8.34 38.64 -3.48
C ILE A 169 8.68 37.55 -2.48
N LYS A 170 9.97 37.32 -2.24
CA LYS A 170 10.49 36.22 -1.42
C LYS A 170 11.21 36.73 -0.18
N SER A 171 11.11 35.98 0.93
CA SER A 171 11.87 36.27 2.16
C SER A 171 13.38 36.05 2.00
N SER A 172 13.78 35.23 1.02
CA SER A 172 15.17 34.95 0.67
C SER A 172 15.28 34.46 -0.77
N PRO A 173 16.44 34.59 -1.46
CA PRO A 173 16.60 34.16 -2.86
C PRO A 173 16.29 32.70 -3.12
N LEU A 174 16.56 31.83 -2.17
CA LEU A 174 16.34 30.38 -2.30
C LEU A 174 14.93 29.92 -1.90
N LYS A 175 14.07 30.82 -1.37
CA LYS A 175 12.71 30.46 -1.00
C LYS A 175 11.91 30.08 -2.25
N ALA A 176 11.37 28.83 -2.27
CA ALA A 176 10.62 28.25 -3.39
C ALA A 176 11.41 28.29 -4.72
N SER A 177 12.73 28.06 -4.67
CA SER A 177 13.59 28.01 -5.85
C SER A 177 14.35 26.66 -5.85
N PRO A 178 14.39 25.95 -7.00
CA PRO A 178 13.78 26.30 -8.29
C PRO A 178 12.26 26.04 -8.30
N ASN A 179 11.49 26.84 -9.07
CA ASN A 179 10.02 26.72 -9.14
C ASN A 179 9.48 26.55 -10.57
N GLY A 180 10.34 26.58 -11.56
CA GLY A 180 9.96 26.39 -12.98
C GLY A 180 9.35 27.62 -13.67
N LEU A 181 9.08 28.71 -12.94
CA LEU A 181 8.50 29.93 -13.50
C LEU A 181 9.55 31.03 -13.64
N GLU A 182 10.68 30.90 -12.97
CA GLU A 182 11.81 31.82 -12.94
C GLU A 182 13.07 31.14 -13.51
N PRO A 183 14.10 31.93 -13.93
CA PRO A 183 15.41 31.38 -14.23
C PRO A 183 15.97 30.65 -12.99
N THR A 184 16.46 29.45 -13.18
CA THR A 184 17.06 28.69 -12.08
C THR A 184 18.49 29.16 -11.85
N SER A 185 18.74 29.77 -10.69
CA SER A 185 20.08 30.24 -10.31
C SER A 185 21.05 29.08 -10.04
N PRO A 186 22.39 29.30 -10.17
CA PRO A 186 23.40 28.32 -9.79
C PRO A 186 23.28 27.88 -8.33
N GLU A 187 22.95 28.79 -7.42
CA GLU A 187 22.78 28.53 -5.99
C GLU A 187 21.56 27.62 -5.74
N ALA A 188 20.43 27.88 -6.44
CA ALA A 188 19.26 27.02 -6.34
C ALA A 188 19.54 25.61 -6.87
N LYS A 189 20.30 25.47 -7.97
CA LYS A 189 20.76 24.17 -8.47
C LYS A 189 21.64 23.46 -7.45
N ALA A 190 22.60 24.17 -6.84
CA ALA A 190 23.50 23.61 -5.84
C ALA A 190 22.74 23.13 -4.59
N ALA A 191 21.76 23.90 -4.13
CA ALA A 191 20.94 23.52 -2.99
C ALA A 191 20.17 22.22 -3.24
N VAL A 192 19.52 22.09 -4.41
CA VAL A 192 18.82 20.85 -4.77
C VAL A 192 19.79 19.70 -5.02
N ALA A 193 20.94 19.96 -5.66
CA ALA A 193 21.96 18.93 -5.86
C ALA A 193 22.47 18.35 -4.54
N SER A 194 22.58 19.18 -3.49
CA SER A 194 22.95 18.72 -2.14
C SER A 194 21.89 17.78 -1.55
N LEU A 195 20.58 18.08 -1.68
CA LEU A 195 19.50 17.21 -1.22
C LEU A 195 19.50 15.87 -1.95
N VAL A 196 19.72 15.91 -3.29
CA VAL A 196 19.80 14.68 -4.11
C VAL A 196 21.02 13.85 -3.70
N ALA A 197 22.18 14.49 -3.48
CA ALA A 197 23.40 13.80 -3.08
C ALA A 197 23.27 13.13 -1.71
N ASP A 198 22.64 13.79 -0.73
CA ASP A 198 22.39 13.23 0.60
C ASP A 198 21.49 12.00 0.53
N SER A 199 20.32 12.13 -0.11
CA SER A 199 19.38 11.02 -0.29
C SER A 199 20.00 9.84 -1.08
N TYR A 200 20.84 10.15 -2.07
CA TYR A 200 21.52 9.14 -2.86
C TYR A 200 22.61 8.41 -2.06
N ALA A 201 23.36 9.14 -1.22
CA ALA A 201 24.35 8.54 -0.33
C ALA A 201 23.67 7.57 0.64
N TRP A 202 22.58 7.98 1.28
CA TRP A 202 21.76 7.13 2.12
C TRP A 202 21.27 5.86 1.39
N PHE A 203 20.76 5.97 0.17
CA PHE A 203 20.27 4.83 -0.60
C PHE A 203 21.41 3.86 -0.91
N LYS A 204 22.60 4.35 -1.30
CA LYS A 204 23.77 3.51 -1.54
C LYS A 204 24.23 2.76 -0.29
N ASP A 205 24.28 3.45 0.85
CA ASP A 205 24.69 2.84 2.12
C ASP A 205 23.72 1.73 2.52
N LEU A 206 22.43 1.97 2.34
CA LEU A 206 21.39 0.97 2.57
C LEU A 206 21.56 -0.28 1.70
N VAL A 207 21.81 -0.10 0.40
CA VAL A 207 22.06 -1.22 -0.54
C VAL A 207 23.35 -1.96 -0.14
N LYS A 208 24.43 -1.22 0.15
CA LYS A 208 25.71 -1.79 0.59
C LYS A 208 25.54 -2.70 1.81
N GLU A 209 24.86 -2.21 2.82
CA GLU A 209 24.59 -2.94 4.05
C GLU A 209 23.71 -4.16 3.80
N ARG A 210 22.55 -3.95 3.18
CA ARG A 210 21.53 -4.98 3.01
C ARG A 210 21.93 -6.10 2.04
N ARG A 211 22.76 -5.80 1.05
CA ARG A 211 23.23 -6.74 0.03
C ARG A 211 24.69 -7.21 0.25
N ALA A 212 25.30 -6.79 1.35
CA ALA A 212 26.72 -7.10 1.68
C ALA A 212 27.63 -6.90 0.46
N MET A 213 27.54 -5.73 -0.17
CA MET A 213 28.29 -5.40 -1.39
C MET A 213 29.63 -4.76 -1.07
N ASP A 214 30.67 -5.15 -1.81
CA ASP A 214 31.94 -4.41 -1.85
C ASP A 214 31.77 -3.09 -2.65
N ALA A 215 32.73 -2.19 -2.52
CA ALA A 215 32.67 -0.88 -3.16
C ALA A 215 32.64 -0.96 -4.70
N ALA A 216 33.29 -1.95 -5.30
CA ALA A 216 33.35 -2.11 -6.75
C ALA A 216 32.01 -2.60 -7.31
N THR A 217 31.36 -3.55 -6.65
CA THR A 217 30.04 -4.04 -7.01
C THR A 217 28.99 -2.94 -6.79
N LEU A 218 29.05 -2.24 -5.66
CA LEU A 218 28.14 -1.12 -5.37
C LEU A 218 28.23 -0.04 -6.45
N ALA A 219 29.44 0.36 -6.86
CA ALA A 219 29.64 1.35 -7.91
C ALA A 219 29.02 0.93 -9.26
N LYS A 220 29.07 -0.37 -9.61
CA LYS A 220 28.49 -0.89 -10.85
C LYS A 220 26.96 -0.84 -10.85
N VAL A 221 26.32 -1.01 -9.70
CA VAL A 221 24.85 -1.13 -9.61
C VAL A 221 24.16 0.16 -9.21
N SER A 222 24.93 1.19 -8.80
CA SER A 222 24.37 2.45 -8.25
C SER A 222 24.50 3.66 -9.20
N ASP A 223 24.66 3.46 -10.49
CA ASP A 223 24.73 4.54 -11.47
C ASP A 223 23.34 4.96 -12.01
N GLY A 224 22.27 4.47 -11.41
CA GLY A 224 20.89 4.78 -11.79
C GLY A 224 20.28 3.85 -12.84
N ARG A 225 21.07 2.95 -13.45
CA ARG A 225 20.53 2.00 -14.44
C ARG A 225 19.68 0.92 -13.82
N VAL A 226 18.84 0.31 -14.65
CA VAL A 226 18.06 -0.88 -14.32
C VAL A 226 18.75 -2.14 -14.83
N PHE A 227 18.43 -3.27 -14.22
CA PHE A 227 18.90 -4.59 -14.58
C PHE A 227 17.73 -5.54 -14.71
N THR A 228 17.81 -6.51 -15.62
CA THR A 228 16.94 -7.68 -15.49
C THR A 228 17.35 -8.49 -14.24
N ALA A 229 16.43 -9.26 -13.68
CA ALA A 229 16.76 -10.14 -12.56
C ALA A 229 17.92 -11.09 -12.90
N ALA A 230 17.98 -11.57 -14.15
CA ALA A 230 19.12 -12.39 -14.61
C ALA A 230 20.47 -11.67 -14.56
N GLN A 231 20.51 -10.38 -14.88
CA GLN A 231 21.70 -9.54 -14.75
C GLN A 231 21.99 -9.18 -13.29
N GLY A 232 20.93 -9.00 -12.49
CA GLY A 232 21.01 -8.60 -11.10
C GLY A 232 21.47 -9.73 -10.15
N LEU A 233 21.19 -10.99 -10.49
CA LEU A 233 21.55 -12.13 -9.65
C LEU A 233 23.08 -12.22 -9.36
N PRO A 234 23.97 -12.21 -10.35
CA PRO A 234 25.41 -12.22 -10.09
C PRO A 234 25.93 -10.95 -9.42
N LEU A 235 25.19 -9.85 -9.51
CA LEU A 235 25.47 -8.58 -8.85
C LEU A 235 24.82 -8.48 -7.46
N LYS A 236 24.23 -9.56 -6.95
CA LYS A 236 23.55 -9.62 -5.67
C LYS A 236 22.37 -8.66 -5.51
N LEU A 237 21.79 -8.17 -6.59
CA LEU A 237 20.58 -7.35 -6.52
C LEU A 237 19.35 -8.17 -6.11
N ILE A 238 19.34 -9.46 -6.46
CA ILE A 238 18.33 -10.43 -6.02
C ILE A 238 19.04 -11.68 -5.47
N ASP A 239 18.29 -12.56 -4.84
CA ASP A 239 18.83 -13.78 -4.24
C ASP A 239 18.55 -15.03 -5.07
N GLU A 240 17.44 -15.04 -5.83
CA GLU A 240 17.04 -16.22 -6.60
C GLU A 240 16.12 -15.85 -7.75
N ILE A 241 16.30 -16.53 -8.88
CA ILE A 241 15.33 -16.47 -9.98
C ILE A 241 14.15 -17.38 -9.62
N GLY A 242 12.97 -16.80 -9.49
CA GLY A 242 11.77 -17.54 -9.10
C GLY A 242 10.54 -16.63 -8.94
N ASP A 243 9.44 -17.27 -8.64
CA ASP A 243 8.13 -16.69 -8.42
C ASP A 243 7.64 -16.91 -6.96
N GLU A 244 6.38 -16.63 -6.69
CA GLU A 244 5.75 -16.88 -5.38
C GLU A 244 5.87 -18.36 -4.96
N LYS A 245 5.77 -19.30 -5.91
CA LYS A 245 5.88 -20.73 -5.63
C LYS A 245 7.29 -21.09 -5.15
N ALA A 246 8.32 -20.54 -5.78
CA ALA A 246 9.72 -20.71 -5.36
C ALA A 246 9.94 -20.10 -3.96
N ALA A 247 9.44 -18.90 -3.70
CA ALA A 247 9.51 -18.25 -2.41
C ALA A 247 8.84 -19.09 -1.30
N ARG A 248 7.68 -19.66 -1.56
CA ARG A 248 6.98 -20.56 -0.63
C ARG A 248 7.76 -21.85 -0.37
N ALA A 249 8.31 -22.46 -1.40
CA ALA A 249 9.17 -23.65 -1.25
C ALA A 249 10.41 -23.33 -0.40
N TRP A 250 11.02 -22.17 -0.59
CA TRP A 250 12.13 -21.70 0.24
C TRP A 250 11.71 -21.50 1.70
N LEU A 251 10.56 -20.88 1.98
CA LEU A 251 10.02 -20.70 3.32
C LEU A 251 9.79 -22.06 4.02
N ALA A 252 9.24 -23.04 3.31
CA ALA A 252 9.03 -24.36 3.85
C ALA A 252 10.35 -25.05 4.23
N LYS A 253 11.36 -24.95 3.37
CA LYS A 253 12.66 -25.59 3.55
C LYS A 253 13.51 -24.92 4.62
N ASN A 254 13.49 -23.58 4.71
CA ASN A 254 14.47 -22.81 5.49
C ASN A 254 13.88 -22.15 6.74
N LYS A 255 12.55 -21.99 6.82
CA LYS A 255 11.85 -21.32 7.93
C LYS A 255 10.80 -22.18 8.62
N ASN A 256 10.72 -23.45 8.28
CA ASN A 256 9.72 -24.40 8.81
C ASN A 256 8.27 -23.88 8.68
N VAL A 257 7.98 -23.14 7.60
CA VAL A 257 6.62 -22.70 7.27
C VAL A 257 5.95 -23.79 6.45
N PRO A 258 4.86 -24.45 6.93
CA PRO A 258 4.22 -25.54 6.19
C PRO A 258 3.81 -25.11 4.78
N ALA A 259 4.13 -25.96 3.78
CA ALA A 259 3.88 -25.64 2.36
C ALA A 259 2.39 -25.60 2.01
N ASP A 260 1.55 -26.25 2.78
CA ASP A 260 0.08 -26.35 2.65
C ASP A 260 -0.67 -25.19 3.29
N LEU A 261 0.01 -24.30 4.05
CA LEU A 261 -0.64 -23.14 4.65
C LEU A 261 -1.32 -22.27 3.58
N THR A 262 -2.55 -21.88 3.85
CA THR A 262 -3.29 -20.97 2.98
C THR A 262 -2.59 -19.62 2.89
N THR A 263 -2.44 -19.07 1.69
CA THR A 263 -2.02 -17.67 1.50
C THR A 263 -3.24 -16.76 1.61
N ARG A 264 -3.11 -15.67 2.38
CA ARG A 264 -4.17 -14.69 2.59
C ARG A 264 -3.72 -13.30 2.20
N ASP A 265 -4.53 -12.65 1.37
CA ASP A 265 -4.28 -11.28 0.95
C ASP A 265 -4.59 -10.30 2.08
N TRP A 266 -3.60 -9.49 2.40
CA TRP A 266 -3.75 -8.36 3.31
C TRP A 266 -3.79 -7.08 2.49
N LYS A 267 -4.92 -6.37 2.60
CA LYS A 267 -5.13 -5.07 1.93
C LYS A 267 -5.25 -4.00 2.99
N GLY A 268 -4.60 -2.86 2.78
CA GLY A 268 -4.82 -1.68 3.61
C GLY A 268 -6.30 -1.31 3.63
N LYS A 269 -6.77 -0.75 4.72
CA LYS A 269 -8.13 -0.20 4.79
C LYS A 269 -8.25 0.85 3.70
N SER A 270 -9.17 0.70 2.76
CA SER A 270 -9.38 1.76 1.77
C SER A 270 -9.93 3.01 2.45
N VAL A 271 -9.45 4.19 2.05
CA VAL A 271 -10.08 5.46 2.44
C VAL A 271 -11.56 5.35 2.10
N GLY A 272 -12.44 5.51 3.08
CA GLY A 272 -13.88 5.30 2.91
C GLY A 272 -14.41 3.94 3.37
N SER A 273 -13.55 2.98 3.79
CA SER A 273 -14.03 1.70 4.33
C SER A 273 -14.92 1.87 5.57
N GLU A 274 -14.73 2.95 6.33
CA GLU A 274 -15.56 3.30 7.47
C GLU A 274 -17.00 3.68 7.07
N PHE A 275 -17.19 4.09 5.82
CA PHE A 275 -18.51 4.47 5.27
C PHE A 275 -19.12 3.42 4.34
N ARG A 276 -18.49 2.25 4.19
CA ARG A 276 -19.04 1.16 3.35
C ARG A 276 -20.43 0.68 3.78
N TRP A 277 -20.80 0.86 5.05
CA TRP A 277 -22.16 0.61 5.50
C TRP A 277 -23.18 1.54 4.83
N LEU A 278 -22.77 2.77 4.43
CA LEU A 278 -23.62 3.69 3.68
C LEU A 278 -23.93 3.14 2.27
N SER A 279 -22.99 2.45 1.64
CA SER A 279 -23.24 1.82 0.33
C SER A 279 -24.25 0.68 0.42
N ALA A 280 -24.36 0.01 1.59
CA ALA A 280 -25.40 -0.99 1.83
C ALA A 280 -26.82 -0.36 1.90
N LEU A 281 -26.92 0.93 2.12
CA LEU A 281 -28.18 1.67 2.07
C LEU A 281 -28.53 2.16 0.65
N ALA A 282 -27.60 2.11 -0.30
CA ALA A 282 -27.84 2.57 -1.68
C ALA A 282 -29.08 1.95 -2.32
N PRO A 283 -29.38 0.63 -2.20
CA PRO A 283 -30.63 0.05 -2.74
C PRO A 283 -31.89 0.60 -2.11
N LEU A 284 -31.83 1.00 -0.84
CA LEU A 284 -32.96 1.61 -0.13
C LEU A 284 -33.25 3.01 -0.66
N PHE A 285 -32.21 3.81 -0.92
CA PHE A 285 -32.34 5.14 -1.52
C PHE A 285 -32.81 5.08 -2.97
N ASP A 286 -32.35 4.07 -3.73
CA ASP A 286 -32.82 3.84 -5.10
C ASP A 286 -34.32 3.48 -5.14
N TYR A 287 -34.75 2.57 -4.26
CA TYR A 287 -36.17 2.20 -4.10
C TYR A 287 -37.02 3.38 -3.65
N ALA A 288 -36.49 4.30 -2.83
CA ALA A 288 -37.18 5.52 -2.39
C ALA A 288 -37.17 6.64 -3.44
N GLY A 289 -36.64 6.42 -4.66
CA GLY A 289 -36.62 7.42 -5.75
C GLY A 289 -35.44 8.39 -5.71
N PHE A 290 -34.43 8.17 -4.83
CA PHE A 290 -33.23 9.00 -4.71
C PHE A 290 -32.04 8.37 -5.44
N SER A 291 -32.19 8.00 -6.72
CA SER A 291 -31.19 7.28 -7.52
C SER A 291 -29.85 8.02 -7.66
N ASN A 292 -29.84 9.35 -7.71
CA ASN A 292 -28.61 10.15 -7.74
C ASN A 292 -27.81 10.03 -6.43
N LEU A 293 -28.49 9.94 -5.29
CA LEU A 293 -27.85 9.75 -3.99
C LEU A 293 -27.35 8.31 -3.83
N ALA A 294 -28.12 7.33 -4.31
CA ALA A 294 -27.71 5.93 -4.37
C ALA A 294 -26.45 5.74 -5.22
N ALA A 295 -26.37 6.37 -6.39
CA ALA A 295 -25.20 6.38 -7.27
C ALA A 295 -23.99 7.07 -6.62
N ALA A 296 -24.17 8.17 -5.91
CA ALA A 296 -23.11 8.87 -5.18
C ALA A 296 -22.55 8.02 -4.03
N LEU A 297 -23.40 7.28 -3.30
CA LEU A 297 -23.01 6.40 -2.20
C LEU A 297 -22.32 5.11 -2.68
N SER A 298 -22.55 4.71 -3.93
CA SER A 298 -21.92 3.52 -4.54
C SER A 298 -20.59 3.81 -5.24
N ASN A 299 -20.21 5.08 -5.45
CA ASN A 299 -19.09 5.47 -6.32
C ASN A 299 -17.80 5.85 -5.54
N ASP A 300 -16.94 4.86 -5.34
CA ASP A 300 -15.62 4.99 -4.67
C ASP A 300 -14.59 5.83 -5.48
N SER A 301 -14.87 6.17 -6.75
CA SER A 301 -13.87 6.75 -7.65
C SER A 301 -13.55 8.23 -7.39
N LEU A 302 -14.51 9.02 -6.92
CA LEU A 302 -14.32 10.44 -6.64
C LEU A 302 -13.43 10.69 -5.41
N LEU A 303 -13.50 9.82 -4.40
CA LEU A 303 -12.68 9.92 -3.19
C LEU A 303 -11.21 9.51 -3.46
N ARG A 304 -10.97 8.61 -4.42
CA ARG A 304 -9.62 8.19 -4.81
C ARG A 304 -8.88 9.25 -5.64
N ALA A 305 -9.59 10.01 -6.47
CA ALA A 305 -8.99 11.04 -7.32
C ALA A 305 -8.44 12.23 -6.49
N ALA A 306 -9.11 12.60 -5.40
CA ALA A 306 -8.67 13.70 -4.54
C ALA A 306 -7.41 13.39 -3.70
N ALA A 307 -7.13 12.11 -3.44
CA ALA A 307 -5.98 11.66 -2.63
C ALA A 307 -4.67 11.53 -3.43
N SER A 308 -4.69 11.76 -4.76
CA SER A 308 -3.60 11.34 -5.65
C SER A 308 -2.51 12.39 -5.94
N THR A 309 -2.52 13.59 -5.36
CA THR A 309 -1.72 14.72 -5.87
C THR A 309 -0.55 15.21 -5.02
N GLN A 310 -0.24 14.61 -3.87
CA GLN A 310 0.88 15.06 -3.05
C GLN A 310 2.11 14.17 -3.21
N LEU A 311 3.12 14.66 -3.94
CA LEU A 311 4.48 14.13 -3.97
C LEU A 311 5.37 15.10 -3.18
N ASP A 312 6.34 14.58 -2.41
CA ASP A 312 7.26 15.35 -1.59
C ASP A 312 8.44 15.97 -2.37
N GLY A 313 8.44 15.86 -3.69
CA GLY A 313 9.42 16.47 -4.60
C GLY A 313 10.69 15.67 -4.83
N LEU A 314 11.17 14.87 -3.87
CA LEU A 314 12.30 13.95 -4.05
C LEU A 314 11.78 12.56 -4.44
N LEU A 315 12.26 12.08 -5.60
CA LEU A 315 11.79 10.83 -6.17
C LEU A 315 12.91 9.78 -6.24
N ALA A 316 12.61 8.61 -5.75
CA ALA A 316 13.28 7.36 -6.06
C ALA A 316 12.34 6.57 -7.00
N LEU A 317 12.29 6.99 -8.26
CA LEU A 317 11.35 6.51 -9.27
C LEU A 317 12.10 6.11 -10.53
N TRP A 318 11.79 4.96 -11.07
CA TRP A 318 12.14 4.56 -12.42
C TRP A 318 10.96 4.84 -13.37
N HIS A 319 11.19 5.60 -14.43
CA HIS A 319 10.18 5.94 -15.42
C HIS A 319 10.67 5.50 -16.80
N PRO A 320 10.09 4.48 -17.44
CA PRO A 320 10.33 4.20 -18.83
C PRO A 320 9.77 5.37 -19.66
N GLN A 321 10.59 5.95 -20.53
CA GLN A 321 10.09 6.96 -21.47
C GLN A 321 9.00 6.31 -22.34
N LEU A 322 7.76 6.72 -22.16
CA LEU A 322 6.70 6.41 -23.09
C LEU A 322 7.07 7.14 -24.40
N ARG A 323 7.64 6.43 -25.36
CA ARG A 323 7.69 6.90 -26.75
C ARG A 323 6.25 6.90 -27.26
N ASN A 324 5.72 8.10 -27.55
CA ASN A 324 4.56 8.27 -28.40
C ASN A 324 4.88 7.77 -29.80
#